data_e437b5cbd50de3ac739d078104459e67
#
_entry.id   e437b5cbd50de3ac739d078104459e67
#
_cell.length_a   1.000
_cell.length_b   1.000
_cell.length_c   1.000
_cell.angle_alpha   90.00
_cell.angle_beta   90.00
_cell.angle_gamma   90.00
#
_symmetry.space_group_name_H-M   'P 1'
#
loop_
_entity.id
_entity.type
_entity.pdbx_description
1 polymer ?
#
loop_
_entity_poly.entity_id
_entity_poly.type
_entity_poly.pdbx_seq_one_letter_code
_entity_poly.pdbx_strand_id
1 'polypeptide(L)'
;MQPTLLIIDDEPLICKSLRHHFQRKGYRVLDASTASQGINLVREEGPDVILLDLKLPDLDGLTALDRIKGGQPDAAVIVLTAHGTYERAVEAVKRGAEDFLVKEPGEGNLGAMELRVSRAVERLRRARIRSYYSQHFRRRAADRESAIPGEHPSIRALNGLVDLMAQNPSTTVLLTGESGTGKELMAKAIHQKSGRRVKPFVEINCAGLSENLLDSELFGHERGAFTDAKTMKRGLLEVADGGTVLLDEIGDMPAAVQPKLLRVLETQSFRRVGGIRDISVDVRIITSTNRDLGKLVEEGRFREDLYYRLKVMPVEISPLRERGRDVLFLAQLFIQDFNTILKKRIRGFSEGAQGILLAYRWPGNVRELKNVTERAMILCRGDMILPEHLPADLQGLTGKPVRVASEETVTKRAGRRDTDQFPSLAELEKNYIREALEATGGNRTQTAKLLRISRSTLQDKIKRYRL
;
A
#
# COMPACT_ATOMS: atom_id res chain seq x y z
N MET A 1 2.60 -8.45 22.55
CA MET A 1 3.93 -8.88 23.01
C MET A 1 4.70 -7.65 23.45
N GLN A 2 5.42 -7.76 24.56
CA GLN A 2 6.28 -6.72 25.08
C GLN A 2 7.55 -6.67 24.20
N PRO A 3 7.97 -5.50 23.66
CA PRO A 3 9.16 -5.41 22.82
C PRO A 3 10.43 -5.67 23.63
N THR A 4 11.38 -6.39 23.04
CA THR A 4 12.66 -6.74 23.68
C THR A 4 13.77 -5.82 23.16
N LEU A 5 14.44 -5.14 24.06
CA LEU A 5 15.59 -4.28 23.82
C LEU A 5 16.85 -4.91 24.39
N LEU A 6 17.90 -5.05 23.60
CA LEU A 6 19.23 -5.47 24.05
C LEU A 6 20.16 -4.25 24.06
N ILE A 7 20.87 -4.07 25.16
CA ILE A 7 21.90 -3.04 25.33
C ILE A 7 23.25 -3.74 25.37
N ILE A 8 24.17 -3.38 24.47
CA ILE A 8 25.54 -3.89 24.42
C ILE A 8 26.48 -2.70 24.68
N ASP A 9 26.96 -2.60 25.89
CA ASP A 9 27.76 -1.47 26.37
C ASP A 9 28.60 -1.92 27.58
N ASP A 10 29.89 -1.58 27.63
CA ASP A 10 30.81 -1.97 28.71
C ASP A 10 30.72 -1.05 29.95
N GLU A 11 29.98 0.05 29.88
CA GLU A 11 29.76 0.97 30.98
C GLU A 11 28.55 0.55 31.85
N PRO A 12 28.76 -0.02 33.08
CA PRO A 12 27.66 -0.55 33.89
C PRO A 12 26.63 0.52 34.31
N LEU A 13 27.05 1.76 34.46
CA LEU A 13 26.16 2.87 34.84
C LEU A 13 25.21 3.23 33.71
N ILE A 14 25.68 3.23 32.48
CA ILE A 14 24.86 3.46 31.27
C ILE A 14 23.85 2.34 31.13
N CYS A 15 24.28 1.09 31.16
CA CYS A 15 23.41 -0.08 31.11
C CYS A 15 22.31 -0.04 32.17
N LYS A 16 22.65 0.29 33.41
CA LYS A 16 21.69 0.38 34.53
C LYS A 16 20.68 1.52 34.33
N SER A 17 21.12 2.67 33.87
CA SER A 17 20.27 3.84 33.60
C SER A 17 19.30 3.56 32.46
N LEU A 18 19.80 3.04 31.33
CA LEU A 18 18.97 2.70 30.16
C LEU A 18 18.00 1.56 30.47
N ARG A 19 18.43 0.54 31.19
CA ARG A 19 17.56 -0.56 31.64
C ARG A 19 16.41 -0.01 32.46
N HIS A 20 16.67 0.81 33.48
CA HIS A 20 15.63 1.39 34.32
C HIS A 20 14.64 2.25 33.51
N HIS A 21 15.16 3.09 32.61
CA HIS A 21 14.34 3.94 31.76
C HIS A 21 13.41 3.13 30.85
N PHE A 22 13.94 2.17 30.08
CA PHE A 22 13.15 1.40 29.13
C PHE A 22 12.23 0.37 29.78
N GLN A 23 12.60 -0.19 30.95
CA GLN A 23 11.67 -1.04 31.72
C GLN A 23 10.43 -0.27 32.16
N ARG A 24 10.58 0.99 32.61
CA ARG A 24 9.43 1.86 32.94
C ARG A 24 8.55 2.18 31.74
N LYS A 25 9.11 2.13 30.52
CA LYS A 25 8.38 2.32 29.26
C LYS A 25 7.78 1.01 28.71
N GLY A 26 7.87 -0.08 29.45
CA GLY A 26 7.23 -1.35 29.09
C GLY A 26 8.06 -2.24 28.17
N TYR A 27 9.38 -2.04 28.09
CA TYR A 27 10.29 -2.91 27.34
C TYR A 27 10.82 -4.06 28.22
N ARG A 28 10.99 -5.25 27.65
CA ARG A 28 11.87 -6.28 28.22
C ARG A 28 13.30 -5.91 27.85
N VAL A 29 14.15 -5.63 28.84
CA VAL A 29 15.52 -5.17 28.60
C VAL A 29 16.53 -6.22 28.98
N LEU A 30 17.40 -6.56 28.03
CA LEU A 30 18.60 -7.40 28.19
C LEU A 30 19.82 -6.52 28.09
N ASP A 31 20.93 -6.88 28.73
CA ASP A 31 22.21 -6.18 28.66
C ASP A 31 23.37 -7.17 28.54
N ALA A 32 24.40 -6.71 27.87
CA ALA A 32 25.67 -7.37 27.68
C ALA A 32 26.81 -6.36 27.84
N SER A 33 27.86 -6.73 28.53
CA SER A 33 29.06 -5.91 28.72
C SER A 33 30.14 -6.15 27.66
N THR A 34 29.94 -7.13 26.78
CA THR A 34 30.88 -7.49 25.70
C THR A 34 30.14 -7.78 24.40
N ALA A 35 30.79 -7.59 23.27
CA ALA A 35 30.22 -7.89 21.96
C ALA A 35 29.88 -9.39 21.84
N SER A 36 30.73 -10.26 22.30
CA SER A 36 30.53 -11.71 22.25
C SER A 36 29.30 -12.15 23.03
N GLN A 37 29.10 -11.63 24.24
CA GLN A 37 27.90 -11.87 25.04
C GLN A 37 26.67 -11.33 24.33
N GLY A 38 26.71 -10.11 23.77
CA GLY A 38 25.64 -9.50 23.03
C GLY A 38 25.23 -10.32 21.81
N ILE A 39 26.20 -10.79 21.01
CA ILE A 39 25.94 -11.63 19.82
C ILE A 39 25.25 -12.95 20.21
N ASN A 40 25.63 -13.55 21.34
CA ASN A 40 24.97 -14.76 21.82
C ASN A 40 23.53 -14.50 22.23
N LEU A 41 23.28 -13.41 22.98
CA LEU A 41 21.92 -12.99 23.34
C LEU A 41 21.04 -12.68 22.11
N VAL A 42 21.62 -12.11 21.06
CA VAL A 42 20.92 -11.91 19.78
C VAL A 42 20.43 -13.22 19.20
N ARG A 43 21.25 -14.28 19.23
CA ARG A 43 20.90 -15.61 18.69
C ARG A 43 19.86 -16.33 19.56
N GLU A 44 19.98 -16.23 20.87
CA GLU A 44 19.13 -16.97 21.82
C GLU A 44 17.76 -16.28 22.03
N GLU A 45 17.75 -14.96 22.19
CA GLU A 45 16.58 -14.20 22.63
C GLU A 45 15.88 -13.42 21.51
N GLY A 46 16.54 -13.22 20.37
CA GLY A 46 15.98 -12.54 19.21
C GLY A 46 15.42 -11.13 19.50
N PRO A 47 16.22 -10.18 20.07
CA PRO A 47 15.72 -8.88 20.47
C PRO A 47 15.17 -8.09 19.27
N ASP A 48 14.16 -7.24 19.54
CA ASP A 48 13.57 -6.37 18.52
C ASP A 48 14.51 -5.22 18.14
N VAL A 49 15.13 -4.59 19.14
CA VAL A 49 16.05 -3.48 18.94
C VAL A 49 17.31 -3.71 19.76
N ILE A 50 18.46 -3.34 19.18
CA ILE A 50 19.77 -3.48 19.78
C ILE A 50 20.41 -2.09 19.87
N LEU A 51 20.78 -1.67 21.06
CA LEU A 51 21.66 -0.51 21.28
C LEU A 51 23.10 -1.06 21.37
N LEU A 52 23.97 -0.66 20.46
CA LEU A 52 25.33 -1.19 20.35
C LEU A 52 26.36 -0.07 20.53
N ASP A 53 27.21 -0.17 21.52
CA ASP A 53 28.40 0.67 21.60
C ASP A 53 29.45 0.27 20.55
N LEU A 54 30.13 1.27 20.01
CA LEU A 54 31.26 1.06 19.08
C LEU A 54 32.56 0.70 19.78
N LYS A 55 32.70 1.05 21.05
CA LYS A 55 33.90 0.75 21.85
C LYS A 55 33.56 -0.34 22.87
N LEU A 56 33.91 -1.56 22.53
CA LEU A 56 33.73 -2.72 23.42
C LEU A 56 35.10 -3.38 23.71
N PRO A 57 35.28 -4.02 24.87
CA PRO A 57 36.59 -4.51 25.32
C PRO A 57 37.12 -5.73 24.54
N ASP A 58 36.22 -6.52 23.93
CA ASP A 58 36.54 -7.79 23.28
C ASP A 58 36.50 -7.75 21.75
N LEU A 59 35.71 -6.89 21.16
CA LEU A 59 35.54 -6.81 19.71
C LEU A 59 35.15 -5.40 19.29
N ASP A 60 35.68 -4.93 18.15
CA ASP A 60 35.25 -3.65 17.57
C ASP A 60 33.76 -3.65 17.23
N GLY A 61 33.05 -2.60 17.62
CA GLY A 61 31.58 -2.50 17.47
C GLY A 61 31.10 -2.58 16.03
N LEU A 62 31.88 -2.14 15.02
CA LEU A 62 31.53 -2.33 13.61
C LEU A 62 31.60 -3.80 13.20
N THR A 63 32.58 -4.53 13.70
CA THR A 63 32.67 -5.98 13.47
C THR A 63 31.54 -6.72 14.19
N ALA A 64 31.16 -6.26 15.40
CA ALA A 64 29.99 -6.79 16.10
C ALA A 64 28.70 -6.57 15.30
N LEU A 65 28.51 -5.37 14.73
CA LEU A 65 27.39 -5.04 13.84
C LEU A 65 27.31 -5.99 12.65
N ASP A 66 28.44 -6.23 11.95
CA ASP A 66 28.49 -7.13 10.80
C ASP A 66 28.09 -8.57 11.18
N ARG A 67 28.53 -9.08 12.34
CA ARG A 67 28.15 -10.40 12.85
C ARG A 67 26.68 -10.48 13.26
N ILE A 68 26.15 -9.45 13.88
CA ILE A 68 24.73 -9.36 14.25
C ILE A 68 23.87 -9.36 12.99
N LYS A 69 24.21 -8.52 11.99
CA LYS A 69 23.49 -8.42 10.73
C LYS A 69 23.62 -9.68 9.87
N GLY A 70 24.76 -10.37 9.91
CA GLY A 70 24.94 -11.67 9.24
C GLY A 70 24.07 -12.77 9.82
N GLY A 71 23.79 -12.76 11.13
CA GLY A 71 22.92 -13.71 11.82
C GLY A 71 21.44 -13.33 11.82
N GLN A 72 21.14 -12.05 11.94
CA GLN A 72 19.77 -11.47 11.95
C GLN A 72 19.71 -10.20 11.11
N PRO A 73 19.52 -10.31 9.79
CA PRO A 73 19.48 -9.14 8.88
C PRO A 73 18.42 -8.10 9.25
N ASP A 74 17.30 -8.57 9.79
CA ASP A 74 16.14 -7.73 10.12
C ASP A 74 16.23 -7.05 11.50
N ALA A 75 17.23 -7.37 12.33
CA ALA A 75 17.40 -6.75 13.64
C ALA A 75 17.66 -5.24 13.51
N ALA A 76 16.92 -4.41 14.25
CA ALA A 76 17.16 -2.97 14.28
C ALA A 76 18.33 -2.65 15.22
N VAL A 77 19.49 -2.31 14.65
CA VAL A 77 20.67 -1.92 15.42
C VAL A 77 20.84 -0.41 15.40
N ILE A 78 20.78 0.22 16.57
CA ILE A 78 21.07 1.64 16.78
C ILE A 78 22.45 1.72 17.47
N VAL A 79 23.37 2.40 16.82
CA VAL A 79 24.74 2.49 17.31
C VAL A 79 24.88 3.65 18.30
N LEU A 80 25.53 3.40 19.43
CA LEU A 80 25.91 4.42 20.40
C LEU A 80 27.37 4.81 20.15
N THR A 81 27.68 6.10 20.13
CA THR A 81 29.02 6.61 19.84
C THR A 81 29.40 7.73 20.79
N ALA A 82 30.64 7.76 21.23
CA ALA A 82 31.17 8.88 22.01
C ALA A 82 31.44 10.13 21.13
N HIS A 83 31.52 11.30 21.74
CA HIS A 83 31.88 12.56 21.07
C HIS A 83 33.18 12.41 20.25
N GLY A 84 33.18 12.82 18.96
CA GLY A 84 34.35 12.77 18.08
C GLY A 84 34.48 11.56 17.15
N THR A 85 33.50 10.65 17.13
CA THR A 85 33.53 9.44 16.24
C THR A 85 32.46 9.44 15.17
N TYR A 86 32.11 10.63 14.63
CA TYR A 86 31.05 10.80 13.62
C TYR A 86 31.32 9.96 12.34
N GLU A 87 32.56 9.85 11.90
CA GLU A 87 32.92 9.04 10.71
C GLU A 87 32.58 7.56 10.90
N ARG A 88 32.84 7.01 12.09
CA ARG A 88 32.50 5.61 12.42
C ARG A 88 30.99 5.39 12.51
N ALA A 89 30.25 6.38 12.98
CA ALA A 89 28.79 6.33 12.99
C ALA A 89 28.19 6.29 11.57
N VAL A 90 28.73 7.09 10.67
CA VAL A 90 28.35 7.06 9.22
C VAL A 90 28.71 5.71 8.59
N GLU A 91 29.87 5.14 8.96
CA GLU A 91 30.26 3.81 8.49
C GLU A 91 29.32 2.72 9.00
N ALA A 92 28.89 2.79 10.26
CA ALA A 92 27.92 1.87 10.83
C ALA A 92 26.59 1.88 10.06
N VAL A 93 26.07 3.03 9.65
CA VAL A 93 24.86 3.15 8.83
C VAL A 93 25.08 2.51 7.45
N LYS A 94 26.25 2.71 6.83
CA LYS A 94 26.59 2.03 5.54
C LYS A 94 26.64 0.50 5.67
N ARG A 95 27.01 -0.03 6.85
CA ARG A 95 27.04 -1.47 7.17
C ARG A 95 25.68 -2.01 7.65
N GLY A 96 24.63 -1.19 7.60
CA GLY A 96 23.26 -1.61 7.88
C GLY A 96 22.75 -1.32 9.30
N ALA A 97 23.43 -0.47 10.07
CA ALA A 97 22.82 0.08 11.27
C ALA A 97 21.58 0.92 10.89
N GLU A 98 20.55 0.85 11.72
CA GLU A 98 19.32 1.62 11.53
C GLU A 98 19.53 3.12 11.70
N ASP A 99 20.30 3.46 12.73
CA ASP A 99 20.59 4.83 13.13
C ASP A 99 21.80 4.86 14.08
N PHE A 100 22.23 6.05 14.45
CA PHE A 100 23.25 6.25 15.48
C PHE A 100 22.87 7.37 16.46
N LEU A 101 23.42 7.32 17.65
CA LEU A 101 23.25 8.31 18.70
C LEU A 101 24.60 8.64 19.36
N VAL A 102 24.82 9.90 19.64
CA VAL A 102 25.99 10.34 20.43
C VAL A 102 25.66 10.16 21.90
N LYS A 103 26.58 9.57 22.68
CA LYS A 103 26.47 9.43 24.13
C LYS A 103 26.76 10.80 24.75
N GLU A 104 25.74 11.59 25.07
CA GLU A 104 25.86 12.83 25.82
C GLU A 104 25.32 12.66 27.25
N PRO A 105 25.96 13.18 28.27
CA PRO A 105 25.44 13.16 29.64
C PRO A 105 24.24 14.14 29.72
N GLY A 106 23.05 13.68 30.10
CA GLY A 106 21.88 14.52 30.33
C GLY A 106 20.53 13.90 29.93
N GLU A 107 19.44 14.45 30.50
CA GLU A 107 18.07 13.98 30.25
C GLU A 107 17.63 14.13 28.79
N GLY A 108 18.18 15.08 28.03
CA GLY A 108 17.84 15.31 26.62
C GLY A 108 18.20 14.14 25.68
N ASN A 109 19.23 13.38 26.01
CA ASN A 109 19.69 12.23 25.22
C ASN A 109 18.77 11.00 25.37
N LEU A 110 18.20 10.79 26.58
CA LEU A 110 17.24 9.71 26.82
C LEU A 110 15.97 9.86 26.01
N GLY A 111 15.46 11.09 25.85
CA GLY A 111 14.27 11.35 25.01
C GLY A 111 14.52 11.09 23.51
N ALA A 112 15.68 11.51 23.00
CA ALA A 112 16.09 11.23 21.63
C ALA A 112 16.25 9.73 21.36
N MET A 113 16.83 9.01 22.31
CA MET A 113 17.02 7.55 22.26
C MET A 113 15.67 6.82 22.30
N GLU A 114 14.76 7.21 23.19
CA GLU A 114 13.40 6.66 23.28
C GLU A 114 12.64 6.82 21.95
N LEU A 115 12.72 8.00 21.34
CA LEU A 115 12.07 8.26 20.05
C LEU A 115 12.61 7.35 18.94
N ARG A 116 13.92 7.09 18.89
CA ARG A 116 14.54 6.24 17.86
C ARG A 116 14.23 4.75 18.09
N VAL A 117 14.30 4.31 19.34
CA VAL A 117 13.92 2.94 19.72
C VAL A 117 12.44 2.68 19.41
N SER A 118 11.54 3.60 19.77
CA SER A 118 10.12 3.45 19.49
C SER A 118 9.81 3.41 17.99
N ARG A 119 10.45 4.23 17.18
CA ARG A 119 10.34 4.21 15.70
C ARG A 119 10.84 2.89 15.11
N ALA A 120 11.98 2.38 15.59
CA ALA A 120 12.53 1.11 15.17
C ALA A 120 11.57 -0.05 15.50
N VAL A 121 11.03 -0.10 16.73
CA VAL A 121 10.02 -1.10 17.15
C VAL A 121 8.76 -1.00 16.27
N GLU A 122 8.26 0.20 16.02
CA GLU A 122 7.05 0.38 15.20
C GLU A 122 7.28 -0.06 13.75
N ARG A 123 8.45 0.27 13.17
CA ARG A 123 8.84 -0.19 11.84
C ARG A 123 8.91 -1.73 11.75
N LEU A 124 9.58 -2.37 12.72
CA LEU A 124 9.65 -3.83 12.80
C LEU A 124 8.28 -4.46 12.99
N ARG A 125 7.43 -3.87 13.83
CA ARG A 125 6.05 -4.32 14.03
C ARG A 125 5.25 -4.26 12.74
N ARG A 126 5.36 -3.17 11.97
CA ARG A 126 4.73 -3.02 10.64
C ARG A 126 5.32 -4.01 9.63
N ALA A 127 6.64 -4.22 9.63
CA ALA A 127 7.30 -5.20 8.76
C ALA A 127 6.89 -6.63 9.12
N ARG A 128 6.85 -7.01 10.42
CA ARG A 128 6.37 -8.32 10.90
C ARG A 128 4.89 -8.53 10.60
N ILE A 129 4.05 -7.51 10.78
CA ILE A 129 2.65 -7.54 10.38
C ILE A 129 2.54 -7.78 8.88
N ARG A 130 3.30 -7.06 8.06
CA ARG A 130 3.35 -7.25 6.60
C ARG A 130 3.88 -8.66 6.22
N SER A 131 4.94 -9.13 6.86
CA SER A 131 5.53 -10.46 6.66
C SER A 131 4.59 -11.58 7.14
N TYR A 132 3.97 -11.44 8.32
CA TYR A 132 2.97 -12.37 8.84
C TYR A 132 1.76 -12.45 7.91
N TYR A 133 1.26 -11.30 7.43
CA TYR A 133 0.19 -11.26 6.44
C TYR A 133 0.66 -11.85 5.10
N SER A 134 1.88 -11.54 4.63
CA SER A 134 2.39 -12.10 3.38
C SER A 134 2.66 -13.61 3.46
N GLN A 135 3.10 -14.15 4.58
CA GLN A 135 3.37 -15.60 4.73
C GLN A 135 2.10 -16.42 5.01
N HIS A 136 1.17 -15.91 5.83
CA HIS A 136 -0.10 -16.60 6.10
C HIS A 136 -1.08 -16.48 4.94
N PHE A 137 -1.06 -15.33 4.23
CA PHE A 137 -1.79 -15.19 2.97
C PHE A 137 -1.14 -16.01 1.84
N ARG A 138 0.20 -16.09 1.74
CA ARG A 138 0.85 -16.90 0.71
C ARG A 138 0.54 -18.39 0.79
N ARG A 139 0.40 -19.01 1.95
CA ARG A 139 0.04 -20.44 2.05
C ARG A 139 -1.44 -20.74 1.75
N ARG A 140 -2.36 -19.89 2.19
CA ARG A 140 -3.80 -20.00 1.84
C ARG A 140 -4.15 -19.33 0.52
N ALA A 141 -3.39 -18.30 0.11
CA ALA A 141 -3.52 -17.62 -1.16
C ALA A 141 -2.91 -18.44 -2.30
N ALA A 142 -1.85 -19.21 -2.12
CA ALA A 142 -1.26 -20.02 -3.19
C ALA A 142 -2.29 -21.01 -3.81
N ASP A 143 -3.16 -21.60 -3.00
CA ASP A 143 -4.27 -22.42 -3.51
C ASP A 143 -5.43 -21.58 -4.06
N ARG A 144 -5.61 -20.33 -3.62
CA ARG A 144 -6.64 -19.41 -4.10
C ARG A 144 -6.15 -18.48 -5.22
N GLU A 145 -4.87 -18.17 -5.29
CA GLU A 145 -4.25 -17.38 -6.37
C GLU A 145 -4.16 -18.16 -7.70
N SER A 146 -4.41 -19.46 -7.68
CA SER A 146 -4.42 -20.28 -8.88
C SER A 146 -5.74 -20.30 -9.65
N ALA A 147 -6.79 -19.63 -9.14
CA ALA A 147 -8.09 -19.54 -9.80
C ALA A 147 -8.86 -18.29 -9.36
N ILE A 148 -9.72 -17.79 -10.24
CA ILE A 148 -10.69 -16.73 -9.88
C ILE A 148 -11.81 -17.36 -9.06
N PRO A 149 -12.13 -16.85 -7.84
CA PRO A 149 -13.21 -17.41 -7.05
C PRO A 149 -14.58 -17.05 -7.66
N GLY A 150 -15.45 -18.05 -7.79
CA GLY A 150 -16.80 -17.91 -8.32
C GLY A 150 -17.33 -19.23 -8.86
N GLU A 151 -18.64 -19.39 -8.83
CA GLU A 151 -19.36 -20.57 -9.29
C GLU A 151 -20.11 -20.32 -10.59
N HIS A 152 -20.25 -19.06 -10.99
CA HIS A 152 -20.94 -18.69 -12.23
C HIS A 152 -20.27 -19.32 -13.46
N PRO A 153 -21.05 -19.78 -14.48
CA PRO A 153 -20.49 -20.42 -15.68
C PRO A 153 -19.42 -19.59 -16.39
N SER A 154 -19.56 -18.26 -16.44
CA SER A 154 -18.53 -17.37 -17.01
C SER A 154 -17.21 -17.46 -16.27
N ILE A 155 -17.22 -17.56 -14.94
CA ILE A 155 -15.99 -17.66 -14.12
C ILE A 155 -15.37 -19.07 -14.27
N ARG A 156 -16.17 -20.11 -14.35
CA ARG A 156 -15.67 -21.47 -14.64
C ARG A 156 -14.99 -21.54 -16.01
N ALA A 157 -15.59 -20.93 -17.04
CA ALA A 157 -14.98 -20.82 -18.36
C ALA A 157 -13.66 -20.05 -18.32
N LEU A 158 -13.62 -18.90 -17.60
CA LEU A 158 -12.40 -18.13 -17.41
C LEU A 158 -11.29 -18.94 -16.72
N ASN A 159 -11.62 -19.74 -15.71
CA ASN A 159 -10.65 -20.61 -15.05
C ASN A 159 -10.11 -21.69 -15.99
N GLY A 160 -10.92 -22.22 -16.92
CA GLY A 160 -10.46 -23.10 -17.99
C GLY A 160 -9.48 -22.40 -18.95
N LEU A 161 -9.75 -21.13 -19.30
CA LEU A 161 -8.83 -20.32 -20.12
C LEU A 161 -7.51 -20.02 -19.40
N VAL A 162 -7.51 -19.87 -18.07
CA VAL A 162 -6.27 -19.69 -17.29
C VAL A 162 -5.31 -20.87 -17.52
N ASP A 163 -5.81 -22.10 -17.52
CA ASP A 163 -4.99 -23.29 -17.75
C ASP A 163 -4.39 -23.32 -19.15
N LEU A 164 -5.18 -22.96 -20.17
CA LEU A 164 -4.70 -22.85 -21.54
C LEU A 164 -3.64 -21.76 -21.72
N MET A 165 -3.87 -20.58 -21.14
CA MET A 165 -2.92 -19.47 -21.18
C MET A 165 -1.64 -19.77 -20.40
N ALA A 166 -1.72 -20.50 -19.30
CA ALA A 166 -0.57 -20.89 -18.50
C ALA A 166 0.39 -21.81 -19.27
N GLN A 167 -0.13 -22.68 -20.15
CA GLN A 167 0.66 -23.58 -21.00
C GLN A 167 1.37 -22.85 -22.14
N ASN A 168 0.96 -21.63 -22.50
CA ASN A 168 1.53 -20.83 -23.59
C ASN A 168 2.25 -19.57 -23.04
N PRO A 169 3.47 -19.72 -22.47
CA PRO A 169 4.13 -18.66 -21.71
C PRO A 169 4.66 -17.49 -22.58
N SER A 170 4.71 -17.62 -23.90
CA SER A 170 5.14 -16.55 -24.82
C SER A 170 3.97 -15.69 -25.34
N THR A 171 2.73 -16.10 -25.09
CA THR A 171 1.54 -15.39 -25.60
C THR A 171 1.20 -14.21 -24.72
N THR A 172 1.05 -13.02 -25.34
CA THR A 172 0.52 -11.82 -24.68
C THR A 172 -0.96 -11.99 -24.37
N VAL A 173 -1.37 -11.63 -23.17
CA VAL A 173 -2.76 -11.70 -22.71
C VAL A 173 -3.27 -10.29 -22.43
N LEU A 174 -4.43 -9.95 -22.99
CA LEU A 174 -5.14 -8.69 -22.73
C LEU A 174 -6.39 -8.97 -21.88
N LEU A 175 -6.37 -8.53 -20.63
CA LEU A 175 -7.49 -8.65 -19.69
C LEU A 175 -8.35 -7.39 -19.75
N THR A 176 -9.61 -7.52 -20.12
CA THR A 176 -10.57 -6.42 -20.17
C THR A 176 -11.69 -6.61 -19.15
N GLY A 177 -12.31 -5.53 -18.72
CA GLY A 177 -13.43 -5.56 -17.79
C GLY A 177 -13.42 -4.36 -16.84
N GLU A 178 -14.54 -4.13 -16.18
CA GLU A 178 -14.72 -2.99 -15.27
C GLU A 178 -13.70 -2.99 -14.12
N SER A 179 -13.52 -1.81 -13.49
CA SER A 179 -12.67 -1.72 -12.31
C SER A 179 -13.20 -2.63 -11.18
N GLY A 180 -12.28 -3.33 -10.51
CA GLY A 180 -12.63 -4.19 -9.38
C GLY A 180 -13.20 -5.57 -9.74
N THR A 181 -13.20 -6.00 -11.01
CA THR A 181 -13.71 -7.32 -11.46
C THR A 181 -12.77 -8.49 -11.17
N GLY A 182 -11.48 -8.21 -10.86
CA GLY A 182 -10.48 -9.23 -10.54
C GLY A 182 -9.44 -9.48 -11.63
N LYS A 183 -9.18 -8.51 -12.54
CA LYS A 183 -8.16 -8.60 -13.61
C LYS A 183 -6.76 -8.95 -13.05
N GLU A 184 -6.34 -8.29 -11.97
CA GLU A 184 -5.07 -8.58 -11.29
C GLU A 184 -5.00 -10.02 -10.76
N LEU A 185 -6.08 -10.51 -10.15
CA LEU A 185 -6.15 -11.88 -9.64
C LEU A 185 -6.01 -12.89 -10.79
N MET A 186 -6.64 -12.61 -11.94
CA MET A 186 -6.51 -13.45 -13.13
C MET A 186 -5.08 -13.47 -13.66
N ALA A 187 -4.40 -12.33 -13.73
CA ALA A 187 -3.00 -12.27 -14.14
C ALA A 187 -2.09 -13.10 -13.21
N LYS A 188 -2.32 -13.01 -11.90
CA LYS A 188 -1.61 -13.82 -10.89
C LYS A 188 -1.90 -15.33 -11.08
N ALA A 189 -3.16 -15.71 -11.32
CA ALA A 189 -3.53 -17.09 -11.57
C ALA A 189 -2.84 -17.68 -12.82
N ILE A 190 -2.78 -16.90 -13.91
CA ILE A 190 -2.05 -17.29 -15.12
C ILE A 190 -0.56 -17.52 -14.83
N HIS A 191 0.07 -16.61 -14.09
CA HIS A 191 1.48 -16.74 -13.70
C HIS A 191 1.70 -17.97 -12.82
N GLN A 192 0.91 -18.16 -11.76
CA GLN A 192 1.05 -19.26 -10.79
C GLN A 192 0.89 -20.64 -11.42
N LYS A 193 0.03 -20.78 -12.43
CA LYS A 193 -0.15 -22.04 -13.16
C LYS A 193 0.86 -22.26 -14.29
N SER A 194 1.65 -21.23 -14.64
CA SER A 194 2.62 -21.31 -15.72
C SER A 194 3.96 -21.94 -15.31
N GLY A 195 4.77 -22.31 -16.29
CA GLY A 195 6.17 -22.72 -16.05
C GLY A 195 7.04 -21.64 -15.41
N ARG A 196 6.57 -20.38 -15.36
CA ARG A 196 7.27 -19.24 -14.75
C ARG A 196 6.86 -18.98 -13.30
N ARG A 197 6.07 -19.86 -12.65
CA ARG A 197 5.53 -19.68 -11.28
C ARG A 197 6.56 -19.38 -10.18
N VAL A 198 7.80 -19.83 -10.35
CA VAL A 198 8.92 -19.61 -9.40
C VAL A 198 9.77 -18.40 -9.78
N LYS A 199 9.48 -17.76 -10.89
CA LYS A 199 10.16 -16.58 -11.41
C LYS A 199 9.45 -15.31 -10.93
N PRO A 200 10.06 -14.12 -11.07
CA PRO A 200 9.42 -12.87 -10.65
C PRO A 200 8.07 -12.61 -11.33
N PHE A 201 7.10 -12.13 -10.55
CA PHE A 201 5.88 -11.49 -11.03
C PHE A 201 5.95 -10.02 -10.65
N VAL A 202 6.04 -9.15 -11.64
CA VAL A 202 6.17 -7.71 -11.45
C VAL A 202 4.93 -7.02 -11.97
N GLU A 203 4.36 -6.13 -11.16
CA GLU A 203 3.14 -5.38 -11.48
C GLU A 203 3.45 -3.89 -11.51
N ILE A 204 2.93 -3.20 -12.50
CA ILE A 204 2.98 -1.75 -12.61
C ILE A 204 1.64 -1.21 -13.08
N ASN A 205 1.14 -0.17 -12.40
CA ASN A 205 -0.05 0.57 -12.80
C ASN A 205 0.35 1.77 -13.66
N CYS A 206 -0.15 1.81 -14.90
CA CYS A 206 0.18 2.86 -15.86
C CYS A 206 -0.59 4.17 -15.59
N ALA A 207 -1.70 4.14 -14.85
CA ALA A 207 -2.55 5.31 -14.63
C ALA A 207 -2.02 6.31 -13.58
N GLY A 208 -1.20 5.86 -12.64
CA GLY A 208 -0.78 6.68 -11.48
C GLY A 208 0.55 7.41 -11.67
N LEU A 209 1.22 7.28 -12.80
CA LEU A 209 2.58 7.75 -13.01
C LEU A 209 2.66 8.80 -14.12
N SER A 210 3.50 9.82 -13.92
CA SER A 210 3.86 10.73 -15.01
C SER A 210 4.65 9.99 -16.09
N GLU A 211 4.65 10.50 -17.33
CA GLU A 211 5.34 9.91 -18.47
C GLU A 211 6.80 9.56 -18.16
N ASN A 212 7.58 10.53 -17.66
CA ASN A 212 8.99 10.33 -17.34
C ASN A 212 9.20 9.29 -16.24
N LEU A 213 8.29 9.23 -15.26
CA LEU A 213 8.38 8.27 -14.17
C LEU A 213 8.05 6.86 -14.64
N LEU A 214 6.98 6.70 -15.44
CA LEU A 214 6.62 5.40 -16.01
C LEU A 214 7.72 4.86 -16.92
N ASP A 215 8.31 5.72 -17.76
CA ASP A 215 9.44 5.39 -18.65
C ASP A 215 10.64 4.90 -17.83
N SER A 216 11.00 5.64 -16.78
CA SER A 216 12.10 5.29 -15.88
C SER A 216 11.82 4.03 -15.04
N GLU A 217 10.57 3.80 -14.62
CA GLU A 217 10.22 2.57 -13.89
C GLU A 217 10.27 1.34 -14.78
N LEU A 218 9.69 1.39 -15.98
CA LEU A 218 9.65 0.26 -16.92
C LEU A 218 11.02 -0.09 -17.47
N PHE A 219 11.72 0.90 -18.04
CA PHE A 219 12.96 0.67 -18.80
C PHE A 219 14.23 0.98 -18.04
N GLY A 220 14.13 1.62 -16.85
CA GLY A 220 15.30 2.10 -16.14
C GLY A 220 15.93 3.34 -16.77
N HIS A 221 16.95 3.88 -16.14
CA HIS A 221 17.67 5.04 -16.66
C HIS A 221 19.18 4.95 -16.38
N GLU A 222 19.95 5.55 -17.26
CA GLU A 222 21.38 5.76 -17.06
C GLU A 222 21.61 7.02 -16.20
N ARG A 223 22.78 7.09 -15.56
CA ARG A 223 23.17 8.28 -14.80
C ARG A 223 23.18 9.50 -15.72
N GLY A 224 22.53 10.59 -15.31
CA GLY A 224 22.44 11.83 -16.07
C GLY A 224 21.35 11.85 -17.15
N ALA A 225 20.48 10.85 -17.24
CA ALA A 225 19.39 10.80 -18.22
C ALA A 225 18.38 11.96 -18.08
N PHE A 226 18.22 12.47 -16.86
CA PHE A 226 17.40 13.66 -16.52
C PHE A 226 17.96 14.32 -15.24
N THR A 227 17.45 15.51 -14.88
CA THR A 227 18.01 16.36 -13.81
C THR A 227 18.21 15.64 -12.47
N ASP A 228 17.34 14.69 -12.12
CA ASP A 228 17.42 13.93 -10.88
C ASP A 228 18.04 12.53 -11.00
N ALA A 229 18.51 12.13 -12.16
CA ALA A 229 19.14 10.83 -12.42
C ALA A 229 20.59 10.78 -11.89
N LYS A 230 20.78 10.87 -10.58
CA LYS A 230 22.10 10.86 -9.91
C LYS A 230 22.83 9.52 -10.02
N THR A 231 22.08 8.42 -10.11
CA THR A 231 22.59 7.05 -10.22
C THR A 231 21.86 6.32 -11.33
N MET A 232 22.45 5.24 -11.85
CA MET A 232 21.79 4.33 -12.77
C MET A 232 20.72 3.53 -12.02
N LYS A 233 19.56 3.31 -12.66
CA LYS A 233 18.47 2.47 -12.15
C LYS A 233 18.11 1.39 -13.15
N ARG A 234 17.99 0.13 -12.68
CA ARG A 234 17.43 -0.95 -13.51
C ARG A 234 15.92 -0.78 -13.63
N GLY A 235 15.39 -1.06 -14.82
CA GLY A 235 13.96 -1.05 -15.08
C GLY A 235 13.25 -2.32 -14.58
N LEU A 236 11.93 -2.23 -14.43
CA LEU A 236 11.10 -3.37 -13.99
C LEU A 236 11.14 -4.52 -15.00
N LEU A 237 11.32 -4.26 -16.29
CA LEU A 237 11.52 -5.29 -17.32
C LEU A 237 12.82 -6.09 -17.08
N GLU A 238 13.91 -5.45 -16.64
CA GLU A 238 15.14 -6.14 -16.27
C GLU A 238 14.96 -6.99 -14.97
N VAL A 239 14.19 -6.45 -14.00
CA VAL A 239 13.93 -7.16 -12.74
C VAL A 239 13.03 -8.39 -12.97
N ALA A 240 12.16 -8.32 -13.96
CA ALA A 240 11.22 -9.38 -14.32
C ALA A 240 11.82 -10.43 -15.27
N ASP A 241 13.09 -10.36 -15.61
CA ASP A 241 13.71 -11.28 -16.57
C ASP A 241 13.50 -12.76 -16.21
N GLY A 242 13.08 -13.56 -17.17
CA GLY A 242 12.61 -14.93 -17.02
C GLY A 242 11.20 -15.07 -16.42
N GLY A 243 10.57 -13.97 -16.00
CA GLY A 243 9.31 -13.92 -15.26
C GLY A 243 8.11 -13.40 -16.06
N THR A 244 7.22 -12.69 -15.35
CA THR A 244 5.99 -12.13 -15.91
C THR A 244 5.82 -10.68 -15.45
N VAL A 245 5.42 -9.79 -16.37
CA VAL A 245 5.07 -8.40 -16.09
C VAL A 245 3.58 -8.20 -16.33
N LEU A 246 2.89 -7.66 -15.33
CA LEU A 246 1.52 -7.16 -15.46
C LEU A 246 1.55 -5.64 -15.65
N LEU A 247 1.08 -5.17 -16.80
CA LEU A 247 0.84 -3.75 -17.07
C LEU A 247 -0.65 -3.47 -16.82
N ASP A 248 -0.97 -2.93 -15.65
CA ASP A 248 -2.35 -2.59 -15.28
C ASP A 248 -2.72 -1.21 -15.81
N GLU A 249 -3.98 -1.07 -16.22
CA GLU A 249 -4.55 0.13 -16.84
C GLU A 249 -3.72 0.60 -18.05
N ILE A 250 -3.42 -0.34 -18.97
CA ILE A 250 -2.61 -0.07 -20.18
C ILE A 250 -3.20 1.03 -21.07
N GLY A 251 -4.53 1.24 -21.05
CA GLY A 251 -5.22 2.30 -21.77
C GLY A 251 -4.88 3.72 -21.29
N ASP A 252 -4.19 3.85 -20.15
CA ASP A 252 -3.68 5.12 -19.63
C ASP A 252 -2.20 5.35 -19.92
N MET A 253 -1.54 4.44 -20.65
CA MET A 253 -0.12 4.55 -21.01
C MET A 253 0.13 5.77 -21.88
N PRO A 254 1.07 6.68 -21.50
CA PRO A 254 1.44 7.85 -22.31
C PRO A 254 1.90 7.46 -23.70
N ALA A 255 1.55 8.27 -24.70
CA ALA A 255 1.85 8.01 -26.11
C ALA A 255 3.36 7.82 -26.41
N ALA A 256 4.23 8.53 -25.68
CA ALA A 256 5.69 8.42 -25.87
C ALA A 256 6.26 7.07 -25.36
N VAL A 257 5.59 6.39 -24.45
CA VAL A 257 6.02 5.10 -23.89
C VAL A 257 5.57 3.91 -24.77
N GLN A 258 4.45 4.08 -25.48
CA GLN A 258 3.85 3.03 -26.31
C GLN A 258 4.80 2.43 -27.38
N PRO A 259 5.63 3.23 -28.15
CA PRO A 259 6.57 2.68 -29.12
C PRO A 259 7.66 1.82 -28.48
N LYS A 260 8.10 2.18 -27.25
CA LYS A 260 9.12 1.42 -26.53
C LYS A 260 8.57 0.06 -26.07
N LEU A 261 7.32 0.04 -25.59
CA LEU A 261 6.64 -1.21 -25.22
C LEU A 261 6.44 -2.10 -26.45
N LEU A 262 6.04 -1.53 -27.60
CA LEU A 262 5.91 -2.29 -28.85
C LEU A 262 7.22 -2.99 -29.22
N ARG A 263 8.36 -2.27 -29.14
CA ARG A 263 9.68 -2.85 -29.38
C ARG A 263 9.96 -4.04 -28.46
N VAL A 264 9.64 -3.93 -27.15
CA VAL A 264 9.80 -5.05 -26.21
C VAL A 264 8.96 -6.26 -26.62
N LEU A 265 7.70 -6.04 -27.03
CA LEU A 265 6.81 -7.12 -27.48
C LEU A 265 7.26 -7.82 -28.77
N GLU A 266 8.00 -7.11 -29.63
CA GLU A 266 8.47 -7.66 -30.91
C GLU A 266 9.86 -8.29 -30.78
N THR A 267 10.80 -7.61 -30.12
CA THR A 267 12.22 -7.97 -30.14
C THR A 267 12.74 -8.49 -28.81
N GLN A 268 11.93 -8.48 -27.76
CA GLN A 268 12.34 -8.81 -26.38
C GLN A 268 13.58 -8.02 -25.95
N SER A 269 13.67 -6.76 -26.42
CA SER A 269 14.80 -5.87 -26.11
C SER A 269 14.36 -4.40 -26.01
N PHE A 270 15.10 -3.64 -25.24
CA PHE A 270 14.86 -2.20 -25.03
C PHE A 270 16.17 -1.49 -24.66
N ARG A 271 16.12 -0.15 -24.58
CA ARG A 271 17.20 0.70 -24.06
C ARG A 271 16.73 1.46 -22.84
N ARG A 272 17.63 1.66 -21.87
CA ARG A 272 17.35 2.54 -20.73
C ARG A 272 17.19 3.98 -21.22
N VAL A 273 16.46 4.76 -20.44
CA VAL A 273 16.33 6.20 -20.70
C VAL A 273 17.74 6.84 -20.65
N GLY A 274 18.10 7.59 -21.69
CA GLY A 274 19.45 8.17 -21.85
C GLY A 274 20.55 7.16 -22.23
N GLY A 275 20.24 5.87 -22.39
CA GLY A 275 21.20 4.83 -22.77
C GLY A 275 21.19 4.50 -24.26
N ILE A 276 22.34 3.98 -24.76
CA ILE A 276 22.48 3.52 -26.14
C ILE A 276 22.55 1.99 -26.27
N ARG A 277 22.76 1.29 -25.16
CA ARG A 277 22.92 -0.17 -25.13
C ARG A 277 21.56 -0.86 -25.19
N ASP A 278 21.44 -1.83 -26.10
CA ASP A 278 20.29 -2.74 -26.12
C ASP A 278 20.41 -3.78 -24.99
N ILE A 279 19.31 -3.98 -24.28
CA ILE A 279 19.16 -4.93 -23.17
C ILE A 279 18.12 -5.95 -23.60
N SER A 280 18.50 -7.21 -23.70
CA SER A 280 17.59 -8.32 -24.00
C SER A 280 17.04 -8.90 -22.71
N VAL A 281 15.73 -9.25 -22.72
CA VAL A 281 15.00 -9.84 -21.61
C VAL A 281 14.05 -10.91 -22.13
N ASP A 282 13.81 -11.95 -21.35
CA ASP A 282 12.77 -12.94 -21.62
C ASP A 282 11.58 -12.72 -20.65
N VAL A 283 10.68 -11.82 -21.00
CA VAL A 283 9.52 -11.50 -20.14
C VAL A 283 8.20 -11.88 -20.82
N ARG A 284 7.31 -12.48 -20.03
CA ARG A 284 5.91 -12.63 -20.41
C ARG A 284 5.15 -11.37 -20.08
N ILE A 285 4.41 -10.79 -21.01
CA ILE A 285 3.60 -9.59 -20.79
C ILE A 285 2.12 -9.98 -20.68
N ILE A 286 1.48 -9.56 -19.60
CA ILE A 286 0.04 -9.57 -19.39
C ILE A 286 -0.38 -8.12 -19.23
N THR A 287 -1.44 -7.69 -19.92
CA THR A 287 -1.96 -6.33 -19.82
C THR A 287 -3.39 -6.35 -19.33
N SER A 288 -3.80 -5.30 -18.62
CA SER A 288 -5.17 -5.14 -18.16
C SER A 288 -5.66 -3.71 -18.37
N THR A 289 -6.96 -3.56 -18.63
CA THR A 289 -7.60 -2.25 -18.78
C THR A 289 -9.10 -2.33 -18.52
N ASN A 290 -9.68 -1.21 -18.07
CA ASN A 290 -11.12 -0.99 -18.02
C ASN A 290 -11.61 -0.12 -19.18
N ARG A 291 -10.71 0.37 -20.03
CA ARG A 291 -11.03 1.22 -21.19
C ARG A 291 -11.16 0.39 -22.45
N ASP A 292 -11.98 0.90 -23.38
CA ASP A 292 -12.07 0.40 -24.74
C ASP A 292 -10.86 0.89 -25.55
N LEU A 293 -9.87 0.01 -25.74
CA LEU A 293 -8.66 0.34 -26.52
C LEU A 293 -8.97 0.63 -27.97
N GLY A 294 -10.02 0.02 -28.57
CA GLY A 294 -10.42 0.31 -29.94
C GLY A 294 -10.82 1.77 -30.12
N LYS A 295 -11.64 2.30 -29.20
CA LYS A 295 -11.99 3.72 -29.19
C LYS A 295 -10.80 4.65 -28.97
N LEU A 296 -9.85 4.24 -28.11
CA LEU A 296 -8.63 5.02 -27.91
C LEU A 296 -7.75 5.05 -29.16
N VAL A 297 -7.75 4.01 -29.99
CA VAL A 297 -7.09 3.99 -31.30
C VAL A 297 -7.77 4.96 -32.25
N GLU A 298 -9.11 4.93 -32.35
CA GLU A 298 -9.89 5.86 -33.17
C GLU A 298 -9.65 7.33 -32.76
N GLU A 299 -9.49 7.59 -31.48
CA GLU A 299 -9.17 8.91 -30.92
C GLU A 299 -7.70 9.33 -31.11
N GLY A 300 -6.82 8.48 -31.67
CA GLY A 300 -5.38 8.73 -31.79
C GLY A 300 -4.60 8.76 -30.46
N ARG A 301 -5.18 8.26 -29.38
CA ARG A 301 -4.59 8.21 -28.03
C ARG A 301 -3.83 6.91 -27.74
N PHE A 302 -4.11 5.89 -28.52
CA PHE A 302 -3.45 4.59 -28.46
C PHE A 302 -3.00 4.16 -29.87
N ARG A 303 -1.79 3.61 -29.98
CA ARG A 303 -1.26 3.19 -31.27
C ARG A 303 -1.95 1.91 -31.74
N GLU A 304 -2.30 1.88 -33.02
CA GLU A 304 -2.96 0.75 -33.66
C GLU A 304 -2.06 -0.51 -33.69
N ASP A 305 -0.76 -0.33 -34.01
CA ASP A 305 0.21 -1.43 -34.04
C ASP A 305 0.37 -2.09 -32.66
N LEU A 306 0.45 -1.30 -31.59
CA LEU A 306 0.50 -1.81 -30.23
C LEU A 306 -0.80 -2.53 -29.84
N TYR A 307 -1.95 -1.98 -30.20
CA TYR A 307 -3.26 -2.61 -29.93
C TYR A 307 -3.34 -4.01 -30.50
N TYR A 308 -3.00 -4.22 -31.78
CA TYR A 308 -3.03 -5.54 -32.37
C TYR A 308 -2.00 -6.49 -31.75
N ARG A 309 -0.84 -5.99 -31.34
CA ARG A 309 0.18 -6.81 -30.66
C ARG A 309 -0.23 -7.23 -29.26
N LEU A 310 -1.05 -6.44 -28.56
CA LEU A 310 -1.62 -6.78 -27.26
C LEU A 310 -2.83 -7.70 -27.36
N LYS A 311 -3.65 -7.56 -28.39
CA LYS A 311 -4.92 -8.29 -28.59
C LYS A 311 -4.72 -9.70 -29.18
N VAL A 312 -3.64 -10.40 -28.83
CA VAL A 312 -3.40 -11.78 -29.26
C VAL A 312 -4.35 -12.75 -28.55
N MET A 313 -4.46 -12.61 -27.22
CA MET A 313 -5.40 -13.40 -26.41
C MET A 313 -6.24 -12.46 -25.55
N PRO A 314 -7.32 -11.89 -26.10
CA PRO A 314 -8.24 -11.06 -25.33
C PRO A 314 -9.12 -11.91 -24.42
N VAL A 315 -9.26 -11.46 -23.18
CA VAL A 315 -10.11 -12.11 -22.16
C VAL A 315 -10.90 -11.05 -21.44
N GLU A 316 -12.22 -11.15 -21.51
CA GLU A 316 -13.14 -10.25 -20.84
C GLU A 316 -13.65 -10.86 -19.54
N ILE A 317 -13.57 -10.07 -18.45
CA ILE A 317 -14.06 -10.49 -17.14
C ILE A 317 -15.39 -9.80 -16.88
N SER A 318 -16.47 -10.59 -16.81
CA SER A 318 -17.82 -10.10 -16.58
C SER A 318 -17.92 -9.30 -15.26
N PRO A 319 -18.71 -8.22 -15.22
CA PRO A 319 -18.98 -7.48 -13.99
C PRO A 319 -19.80 -8.32 -12.99
N LEU A 320 -19.69 -7.99 -11.71
CA LEU A 320 -20.28 -8.78 -10.63
C LEU A 320 -21.81 -8.90 -10.73
N ARG A 321 -22.50 -7.86 -11.22
CA ARG A 321 -23.94 -7.87 -11.46
C ARG A 321 -24.42 -8.95 -12.46
N GLU A 322 -23.54 -9.44 -13.31
CA GLU A 322 -23.82 -10.48 -14.30
C GLU A 322 -23.48 -11.89 -13.81
N ARG A 323 -22.91 -12.01 -12.59
CA ARG A 323 -22.48 -13.29 -12.00
C ARG A 323 -23.49 -13.88 -11.01
N GLY A 324 -24.70 -13.32 -10.93
CA GLY A 324 -25.79 -13.87 -10.14
C GLY A 324 -25.42 -14.10 -8.66
N ARG A 325 -25.45 -15.36 -8.23
CA ARG A 325 -25.19 -15.74 -6.83
C ARG A 325 -23.72 -15.66 -6.40
N ASP A 326 -22.79 -15.40 -7.30
CA ASP A 326 -21.37 -15.20 -6.95
C ASP A 326 -21.18 -14.04 -5.97
N VAL A 327 -22.11 -13.07 -5.93
CA VAL A 327 -22.14 -12.01 -4.91
C VAL A 327 -22.14 -12.61 -3.50
N LEU A 328 -23.03 -13.56 -3.22
CA LEU A 328 -23.13 -14.19 -1.90
C LEU A 328 -21.96 -15.13 -1.63
N PHE A 329 -21.52 -15.86 -2.63
CA PHE A 329 -20.36 -16.74 -2.53
C PHE A 329 -19.09 -15.94 -2.14
N LEU A 330 -18.81 -14.84 -2.83
CA LEU A 330 -17.67 -13.97 -2.57
C LEU A 330 -17.81 -13.26 -1.22
N ALA A 331 -19.01 -12.78 -0.86
CA ALA A 331 -19.27 -12.15 0.42
C ALA A 331 -18.98 -13.12 1.58
N GLN A 332 -19.41 -14.39 1.46
CA GLN A 332 -19.12 -15.42 2.46
C GLN A 332 -17.62 -15.75 2.55
N LEU A 333 -16.93 -15.76 1.42
CA LEU A 333 -15.48 -15.93 1.37
C LEU A 333 -14.76 -14.81 2.13
N PHE A 334 -15.18 -13.56 1.94
CA PHE A 334 -14.62 -12.41 2.64
C PHE A 334 -14.91 -12.45 4.15
N ILE A 335 -16.09 -12.91 4.58
CA ILE A 335 -16.37 -13.12 6.01
C ILE A 335 -15.36 -14.09 6.61
N GLN A 336 -15.05 -15.20 5.94
CA GLN A 336 -14.08 -16.17 6.45
C GLN A 336 -12.69 -15.56 6.60
N ASP A 337 -12.27 -14.76 5.61
CA ASP A 337 -10.97 -14.07 5.64
C ASP A 337 -10.94 -13.02 6.77
N PHE A 338 -11.95 -12.17 6.85
CA PHE A 338 -12.02 -11.12 7.88
C PHE A 338 -12.26 -11.65 9.28
N ASN A 339 -12.94 -12.80 9.47
CA ASN A 339 -13.03 -13.44 10.77
C ASN A 339 -11.65 -13.75 11.36
N THR A 340 -10.71 -14.18 10.50
CA THR A 340 -9.34 -14.46 10.92
C THR A 340 -8.60 -13.16 11.28
N ILE A 341 -8.78 -12.10 10.47
CA ILE A 341 -8.11 -10.81 10.63
C ILE A 341 -8.64 -10.05 11.85
N LEU A 342 -9.96 -9.94 11.95
CA LEU A 342 -10.66 -9.17 13.00
C LEU A 342 -10.86 -9.96 14.29
N LYS A 343 -10.49 -11.27 14.31
CA LYS A 343 -10.71 -12.21 15.42
C LYS A 343 -12.18 -12.27 15.84
N LYS A 344 -13.09 -12.20 14.87
CA LYS A 344 -14.54 -12.33 15.06
C LYS A 344 -15.02 -13.75 14.68
N ARG A 345 -16.29 -14.04 14.96
CA ARG A 345 -16.94 -15.34 14.65
C ARG A 345 -18.28 -15.10 13.96
N ILE A 346 -18.28 -14.26 12.93
CA ILE A 346 -19.48 -13.95 12.15
C ILE A 346 -19.75 -15.12 11.20
N ARG A 347 -20.99 -15.65 11.22
CA ARG A 347 -21.39 -16.83 10.42
C ARG A 347 -21.74 -16.46 8.99
N GLY A 348 -22.33 -15.28 8.77
CA GLY A 348 -22.81 -14.86 7.44
C GLY A 348 -23.68 -13.63 7.50
N PHE A 349 -24.40 -13.41 6.40
CA PHE A 349 -25.42 -12.38 6.26
C PHE A 349 -26.81 -12.97 6.56
N SER A 350 -27.66 -12.23 7.25
CA SER A 350 -29.08 -12.57 7.39
C SER A 350 -29.77 -12.57 6.04
N GLU A 351 -30.93 -13.24 5.92
CA GLU A 351 -31.71 -13.29 4.66
C GLU A 351 -32.02 -11.89 4.12
N GLY A 352 -32.42 -10.96 5.00
CA GLY A 352 -32.66 -9.57 4.59
C GLY A 352 -31.40 -8.87 4.05
N ALA A 353 -30.24 -9.12 4.65
CA ALA A 353 -28.97 -8.56 4.15
C ALA A 353 -28.55 -9.23 2.82
N GLN A 354 -28.75 -10.55 2.66
CA GLN A 354 -28.50 -11.24 1.40
C GLN A 354 -29.36 -10.69 0.26
N GLY A 355 -30.66 -10.42 0.53
CA GLY A 355 -31.55 -9.80 -0.44
C GLY A 355 -31.04 -8.45 -0.95
N ILE A 356 -30.53 -7.62 -0.04
CA ILE A 356 -29.91 -6.32 -0.40
C ILE A 356 -28.68 -6.52 -1.26
N LEU A 357 -27.77 -7.45 -0.90
CA LEU A 357 -26.56 -7.72 -1.67
C LEU A 357 -26.86 -8.19 -3.09
N LEU A 358 -27.91 -9.02 -3.27
CA LEU A 358 -28.31 -9.53 -4.59
C LEU A 358 -28.99 -8.48 -5.45
N ALA A 359 -29.70 -7.52 -4.85
CA ALA A 359 -30.42 -6.47 -5.57
C ALA A 359 -29.51 -5.33 -6.05
N TYR A 360 -28.32 -5.17 -5.42
CA TYR A 360 -27.42 -4.06 -5.73
C TYR A 360 -26.58 -4.31 -6.99
N ARG A 361 -26.29 -3.27 -7.75
CA ARG A 361 -25.61 -3.36 -9.06
C ARG A 361 -24.08 -3.49 -8.99
N TRP A 362 -23.48 -3.22 -7.87
CA TRP A 362 -22.03 -3.34 -7.63
C TRP A 362 -21.18 -2.58 -8.65
N PRO A 363 -21.30 -1.25 -8.79
CA PRO A 363 -20.50 -0.49 -9.74
C PRO A 363 -18.98 -0.61 -9.49
N GLY A 364 -18.54 -0.82 -8.25
CA GLY A 364 -17.16 -1.11 -7.88
C GLY A 364 -16.83 -2.60 -7.83
N ASN A 365 -17.74 -3.45 -8.32
CA ASN A 365 -17.57 -4.90 -8.45
C ASN A 365 -17.09 -5.60 -7.15
N VAL A 366 -16.16 -6.53 -7.28
CA VAL A 366 -15.63 -7.33 -6.15
C VAL A 366 -14.87 -6.48 -5.14
N ARG A 367 -14.22 -5.39 -5.58
CA ARG A 367 -13.51 -4.46 -4.69
C ARG A 367 -14.50 -3.75 -3.75
N GLU A 368 -15.62 -3.30 -4.28
CA GLU A 368 -16.69 -2.68 -3.49
C GLU A 368 -17.33 -3.69 -2.53
N LEU A 369 -17.68 -4.89 -3.00
CA LEU A 369 -18.24 -5.95 -2.18
C LEU A 369 -17.32 -6.29 -0.99
N LYS A 370 -16.01 -6.37 -1.23
CA LYS A 370 -15.02 -6.63 -0.17
C LYS A 370 -15.03 -5.51 0.88
N ASN A 371 -15.01 -4.25 0.45
CA ASN A 371 -15.02 -3.09 1.35
C ASN A 371 -16.33 -3.00 2.16
N VAL A 372 -17.47 -3.26 1.53
CA VAL A 372 -18.78 -3.30 2.19
C VAL A 372 -18.83 -4.42 3.23
N THR A 373 -18.33 -5.61 2.88
CA THR A 373 -18.27 -6.75 3.81
C THR A 373 -17.38 -6.42 5.01
N GLU A 374 -16.19 -5.86 4.78
CA GLU A 374 -15.28 -5.45 5.86
C GLU A 374 -15.93 -4.45 6.82
N ARG A 375 -16.53 -3.39 6.27
CA ARG A 375 -17.24 -2.39 7.07
C ARG A 375 -18.39 -3.01 7.88
N ALA A 376 -19.21 -3.84 7.24
CA ALA A 376 -20.32 -4.50 7.91
C ALA A 376 -19.84 -5.41 9.06
N MET A 377 -18.73 -6.13 8.86
CA MET A 377 -18.12 -6.94 9.89
C MET A 377 -17.56 -6.12 11.06
N ILE A 378 -17.00 -4.93 10.80
CA ILE A 378 -16.53 -4.03 11.87
C ILE A 378 -17.69 -3.58 12.74
N LEU A 379 -18.82 -3.18 12.12
CA LEU A 379 -20.01 -2.69 12.81
C LEU A 379 -20.80 -3.80 13.53
N CYS A 380 -20.77 -5.01 13.00
CA CYS A 380 -21.49 -6.15 13.56
C CYS A 380 -20.93 -6.54 14.93
N ARG A 381 -21.80 -6.54 15.97
CA ARG A 381 -21.48 -6.97 17.33
C ARG A 381 -21.93 -8.41 17.61
N GLY A 382 -22.86 -8.94 16.81
CA GLY A 382 -23.37 -10.31 16.89
C GLY A 382 -22.62 -11.31 16.00
N ASP A 383 -23.25 -12.43 15.72
CA ASP A 383 -22.71 -13.51 14.88
C ASP A 383 -23.27 -13.51 13.43
N MET A 384 -24.20 -12.57 13.12
CA MET A 384 -24.82 -12.40 11.80
C MET A 384 -24.82 -10.93 11.38
N ILE A 385 -24.51 -10.65 10.12
CA ILE A 385 -24.60 -9.32 9.52
C ILE A 385 -26.06 -9.05 9.14
N LEU A 386 -26.65 -8.02 9.76
CA LEU A 386 -28.01 -7.56 9.53
C LEU A 386 -28.05 -6.41 8.48
N PRO A 387 -29.20 -6.08 7.89
CA PRO A 387 -29.35 -4.95 6.96
C PRO A 387 -28.82 -3.62 7.53
N GLU A 388 -28.98 -3.36 8.81
CA GLU A 388 -28.51 -2.15 9.49
C GLU A 388 -26.98 -1.98 9.51
N HIS A 389 -26.23 -3.06 9.34
CA HIS A 389 -24.76 -3.02 9.24
C HIS A 389 -24.28 -2.65 7.82
N LEU A 390 -25.18 -2.72 6.82
CA LEU A 390 -24.87 -2.38 5.44
C LEU A 390 -25.01 -0.87 5.22
N PRO A 391 -24.22 -0.27 4.30
CA PRO A 391 -24.36 1.13 3.92
C PRO A 391 -25.78 1.46 3.45
N ALA A 392 -26.28 2.66 3.77
CA ALA A 392 -27.62 3.10 3.39
C ALA A 392 -27.83 3.09 1.87
N ASP A 393 -26.78 3.33 1.11
CA ASP A 393 -26.80 3.34 -0.36
C ASP A 393 -27.12 1.96 -0.96
N LEU A 394 -26.81 0.88 -0.27
CA LEU A 394 -27.17 -0.48 -0.66
C LEU A 394 -28.65 -0.79 -0.34
N GLN A 395 -29.24 -0.11 0.66
CA GLN A 395 -30.59 -0.40 1.13
C GLN A 395 -31.71 0.11 0.20
N GLY A 396 -31.36 0.54 -1.03
CA GLY A 396 -32.36 0.71 -2.10
C GLY A 396 -33.14 1.99 -2.11
N LEU A 397 -32.66 3.03 -1.47
CA LEU A 397 -33.20 4.37 -1.63
C LEU A 397 -32.27 5.20 -2.50
N THR A 398 -32.39 5.02 -3.79
CA THR A 398 -31.91 5.83 -4.92
C THR A 398 -30.74 5.26 -5.72
N GLY A 399 -31.02 4.93 -6.97
CA GLY A 399 -30.03 4.60 -8.00
C GLY A 399 -29.18 5.78 -8.44
N LYS A 400 -28.45 6.40 -7.51
CA LYS A 400 -27.36 7.31 -7.82
C LYS A 400 -26.04 6.66 -7.42
N PRO A 401 -25.06 6.57 -8.31
CA PRO A 401 -23.75 6.01 -7.96
C PRO A 401 -23.13 6.84 -6.84
N VAL A 402 -22.83 6.19 -5.70
CA VAL A 402 -21.99 6.78 -4.67
C VAL A 402 -20.60 6.95 -5.27
N ARG A 403 -20.23 8.17 -5.52
CA ARG A 403 -18.84 8.51 -5.80
C ARG A 403 -18.05 8.26 -4.53
N VAL A 404 -17.31 7.15 -4.51
CA VAL A 404 -16.17 7.02 -3.59
C VAL A 404 -15.26 8.20 -3.93
N ALA A 405 -15.13 9.12 -2.98
CA ALA A 405 -14.17 10.20 -3.08
C ALA A 405 -12.76 9.59 -3.02
N SER A 406 -12.24 9.19 -4.16
CA SER A 406 -10.82 9.11 -4.37
C SER A 406 -10.28 10.54 -4.33
N GLU A 407 -9.19 10.76 -3.62
CA GLU A 407 -8.52 12.06 -3.40
C GLU A 407 -8.10 12.79 -4.70
N GLU A 408 -8.42 12.26 -5.87
CA GLU A 408 -8.05 12.81 -7.18
C GLU A 408 -9.03 13.84 -7.76
N THR A 409 -10.10 14.21 -7.05
CA THR A 409 -11.13 15.09 -7.62
C THR A 409 -10.98 16.58 -7.25
N VAL A 410 -9.78 17.01 -6.85
CA VAL A 410 -9.53 18.45 -6.62
C VAL A 410 -9.12 19.22 -7.91
N THR A 411 -8.70 18.52 -8.98
CA THR A 411 -8.07 19.19 -10.13
C THR A 411 -8.86 19.22 -11.45
N LYS A 412 -10.08 18.65 -11.54
CA LYS A 412 -10.85 18.64 -12.81
C LYS A 412 -12.27 19.20 -12.73
N ARG A 413 -12.49 20.27 -11.99
CA ARG A 413 -13.72 21.07 -12.08
C ARG A 413 -13.47 22.53 -12.47
N ALA A 414 -12.47 22.76 -13.32
CA ALA A 414 -12.29 24.03 -14.02
C ALA A 414 -12.87 23.94 -15.44
N GLY A 415 -14.17 23.69 -15.52
CA GLY A 415 -14.95 23.73 -16.75
C GLY A 415 -16.30 24.35 -16.47
N ARG A 416 -16.41 25.67 -16.69
CA ARG A 416 -17.64 26.49 -16.78
C ARG A 416 -18.77 26.09 -15.81
N ARG A 417 -18.72 26.64 -14.61
CA ARG A 417 -19.87 26.92 -13.78
C ARG A 417 -19.99 28.44 -13.71
N ASP A 418 -21.21 28.93 -13.99
CA ASP A 418 -21.55 30.34 -13.79
C ASP A 418 -21.07 30.77 -12.40
N THR A 419 -20.29 31.83 -12.37
CA THR A 419 -19.71 32.44 -11.17
C THR A 419 -20.73 32.98 -10.18
N ASP A 420 -22.00 33.00 -10.54
CA ASP A 420 -23.11 33.53 -9.73
C ASP A 420 -23.73 32.55 -8.72
N GLN A 421 -23.25 31.28 -8.61
CA GLN A 421 -23.84 30.29 -7.70
C GLN A 421 -23.00 29.98 -6.44
N PHE A 422 -21.88 30.64 -6.22
CA PHE A 422 -21.13 30.46 -5.00
C PHE A 422 -21.42 31.58 -4.00
N PRO A 423 -21.92 31.27 -2.78
CA PRO A 423 -22.04 32.25 -1.74
C PRO A 423 -20.68 32.86 -1.42
N SER A 424 -20.63 34.17 -1.24
CA SER A 424 -19.39 34.84 -0.83
C SER A 424 -18.90 34.31 0.52
N LEU A 425 -17.60 34.41 0.80
CA LEU A 425 -17.04 34.07 2.12
C LEU A 425 -17.77 34.79 3.27
N ALA A 426 -18.21 36.01 3.04
CA ALA A 426 -18.98 36.80 4.00
C ALA A 426 -20.37 36.18 4.25
N GLU A 427 -21.04 35.67 3.22
CA GLU A 427 -22.34 34.98 3.37
C GLU A 427 -22.22 33.64 4.06
N LEU A 428 -21.17 32.86 3.75
CA LEU A 428 -20.88 31.60 4.45
C LEU A 428 -20.60 31.86 5.93
N GLU A 429 -19.77 32.83 6.22
CA GLU A 429 -19.43 33.20 7.60
C GLU A 429 -20.67 33.69 8.36
N LYS A 430 -21.51 34.53 7.74
CA LYS A 430 -22.78 35.01 8.32
C LYS A 430 -23.73 33.86 8.65
N ASN A 431 -23.91 32.91 7.73
CA ASN A 431 -24.79 31.76 7.93
C ASN A 431 -24.27 30.85 9.05
N TYR A 432 -22.97 30.59 9.08
CA TYR A 432 -22.36 29.75 10.10
C TYR A 432 -22.42 30.36 11.51
N ILE A 433 -22.29 31.69 11.63
CA ILE A 433 -22.47 32.40 12.91
C ILE A 433 -23.94 32.36 13.35
N ARG A 434 -24.91 32.49 12.42
CA ARG A 434 -26.36 32.40 12.72
C ARG A 434 -26.69 31.00 13.27
N GLU A 435 -26.28 29.92 12.59
CA GLU A 435 -26.51 28.56 13.04
C GLU A 435 -25.92 28.31 14.43
N ALA A 436 -24.71 28.80 14.69
CA ALA A 436 -24.07 28.65 15.98
C ALA A 436 -24.79 29.45 17.09
N LEU A 437 -25.36 30.61 16.80
CA LEU A 437 -26.19 31.36 17.74
C LEU A 437 -27.51 30.63 18.02
N GLU A 438 -28.18 30.09 17.02
CA GLU A 438 -29.39 29.30 17.17
C GLU A 438 -29.13 28.04 18.00
N ALA A 439 -28.07 27.28 17.72
CA ALA A 439 -27.67 26.08 18.43
C ALA A 439 -27.34 26.34 19.91
N THR A 440 -26.92 27.55 20.28
CA THR A 440 -26.60 27.96 21.66
C THR A 440 -27.68 28.79 22.34
N GLY A 441 -28.86 28.89 21.74
CA GLY A 441 -29.98 29.71 22.28
C GLY A 441 -29.63 31.20 22.45
N GLY A 442 -28.75 31.74 21.61
CA GLY A 442 -28.32 33.14 21.68
C GLY A 442 -27.19 33.43 22.71
N ASN A 443 -26.65 32.41 23.38
CA ASN A 443 -25.61 32.61 24.38
C ASN A 443 -24.24 32.91 23.73
N ARG A 444 -23.92 34.22 23.64
CA ARG A 444 -22.73 34.74 22.97
C ARG A 444 -21.39 34.16 23.52
N THR A 445 -21.34 33.81 24.81
CA THR A 445 -20.13 33.22 25.42
C THR A 445 -19.95 31.78 24.97
N GLN A 446 -21.00 31.00 24.94
CA GLN A 446 -20.97 29.63 24.44
C GLN A 446 -20.75 29.58 22.92
N THR A 447 -21.37 30.48 22.16
CA THR A 447 -21.18 30.60 20.71
C THR A 447 -19.72 30.93 20.36
N ALA A 448 -19.09 31.87 21.08
CA ALA A 448 -17.69 32.21 20.88
C ALA A 448 -16.76 31.02 21.13
N LYS A 449 -17.04 30.23 22.18
CA LYS A 449 -16.30 28.98 22.46
C LYS A 449 -16.51 27.93 21.37
N LEU A 450 -17.74 27.76 20.90
CA LEU A 450 -18.10 26.82 19.82
C LEU A 450 -17.37 27.16 18.52
N LEU A 451 -17.35 28.45 18.17
CA LEU A 451 -16.70 28.98 16.97
C LEU A 451 -15.16 29.16 17.13
N ARG A 452 -14.62 28.90 18.32
CA ARG A 452 -13.19 29.08 18.66
C ARG A 452 -12.65 30.48 18.37
N ILE A 453 -13.45 31.50 18.60
CA ILE A 453 -13.08 32.91 18.47
C ILE A 453 -13.27 33.64 19.79
N SER A 454 -12.67 34.86 19.92
CA SER A 454 -12.88 35.68 21.10
C SER A 454 -14.31 36.22 21.13
N ARG A 455 -14.83 36.51 22.35
CA ARG A 455 -16.17 37.11 22.53
C ARG A 455 -16.27 38.49 21.87
N SER A 456 -15.20 39.28 21.87
CA SER A 456 -15.12 40.58 21.19
C SER A 456 -15.23 40.38 19.68
N THR A 457 -14.47 39.45 19.10
CA THR A 457 -14.54 39.14 17.66
C THR A 457 -15.94 38.69 17.23
N LEU A 458 -16.61 37.87 18.05
CA LEU A 458 -18.00 37.47 17.77
C LEU A 458 -18.95 38.67 17.82
N GLN A 459 -18.80 39.55 18.80
CA GLN A 459 -19.65 40.78 18.90
C GLN A 459 -19.47 41.70 17.68
N ASP A 460 -18.26 41.88 17.21
CA ASP A 460 -17.99 42.69 16.02
C ASP A 460 -18.61 42.09 14.75
N LYS A 461 -18.53 40.75 14.63
CA LYS A 461 -19.14 40.02 13.52
C LYS A 461 -20.67 40.03 13.57
N ILE A 462 -21.28 39.90 14.74
CA ILE A 462 -22.74 40.06 14.93
C ILE A 462 -23.19 41.45 14.52
N LYS A 463 -22.49 42.54 14.92
CA LYS A 463 -22.78 43.90 14.49
C LYS A 463 -22.60 44.07 12.98
N ARG A 464 -21.49 43.54 12.42
CA ARG A 464 -21.17 43.66 11.00
C ARG A 464 -22.21 42.99 10.10
N TYR A 465 -22.71 41.80 10.50
CA TYR A 465 -23.68 41.03 9.72
C TYR A 465 -25.13 41.24 10.11
N ARG A 466 -25.39 42.09 11.11
CA ARG A 466 -26.73 42.39 11.65
C ARG A 466 -27.48 41.09 12.03
N LEU A 467 -26.86 40.26 12.84
CA LEU A 467 -27.41 39.00 13.38
C LEU A 467 -27.97 39.19 14.79
#